data_593ad29386dd6fa6b1f4dfa53d8fafc7
#
_entry.id   593ad29386dd6fa6b1f4dfa53d8fafc7
#
_cell.length_a   1.000
_cell.length_b   1.000
_cell.length_c   1.000
_cell.angle_alpha   90.00
_cell.angle_beta   90.00
_cell.angle_gamma   90.00
#
_symmetry.space_group_name_H-M   'P 1'
#
loop_
_entity.id
_entity.type
_entity.pdbx_description
1 polymer ?
#
loop_
_entity_poly.entity_id
_entity_poly.type
_entity_poly.pdbx_seq_one_letter_code
_entity_poly.pdbx_strand_id
1 'polypeptide(L)'
;MLRMGERMYRARTRKRGSAEEAPVRMCTVRLGDVSPGITGTIDKLECSRLLRRRLMDMGVVGGTRFTVERVAPLGDPMELKLNGFNLSLRKKEAGNIWVEVPCE
;
A
#
# COMPACT_ATOMS: atom_id res chain seq x y z
N MET A 1 -32.76 2.14 -7.20
CA MET A 1 -32.31 1.72 -7.50
C MET A 1 -31.63 1.45 -7.45
N LEU A 2 -31.56 1.56 -7.21
CA LEU A 2 -30.84 1.12 -7.33
C LEU A 2 -30.13 1.01 -7.33
N ARG A 3 -30.30 1.31 -7.19
CA ARG A 3 -29.62 1.02 -7.33
C ARG A 3 -28.85 0.61 -7.32
N MET A 4 -29.14 0.70 -7.23
CA MET A 4 -28.45 0.20 -7.20
C MET A 4 -27.65 -0.03 -6.89
N GLY A 5 -27.68 0.29 -6.64
CA GLY A 5 -27.07 -0.13 -6.60
C GLY A 5 -26.49 -0.07 -5.87
N GLU A 6 -26.79 -0.05 -5.75
CA GLU A 6 -26.41 -0.34 -5.43
C GLU A 6 -25.95 -0.61 -4.98
N ARG A 7 -26.25 -0.28 -4.87
CA ARG A 7 -25.91 -0.92 -4.62
C ARG A 7 -25.24 -1.40 -4.26
N MET A 8 -25.49 -1.29 -4.10
CA MET A 8 -25.02 -2.02 -3.84
C MET A 8 -24.31 -2.44 -3.43
N TYR A 9 -24.49 -2.17 -3.24
CA TYR A 9 -23.86 -2.88 -2.87
C TYR A 9 -23.35 -3.08 -2.24
N ARG A 10 -23.60 -2.79 -1.97
CA ARG A 10 -23.23 -3.23 -1.31
C ARG A 10 -22.92 -3.69 -0.68
N ALA A 11 -23.09 -3.47 -0.55
CA ALA A 11 -22.76 -4.13 -0.07
C ALA A 11 -22.50 -4.69 0.55
N ARG A 12 -22.73 -4.69 0.75
CA ARG A 12 -22.41 -5.27 1.39
C ARG A 12 -22.08 -5.69 2.21
N THR A 13 -22.23 -5.67 2.40
CA THR A 13 -21.89 -6.13 3.13
C THR A 13 -21.70 -6.57 3.98
N ARG A 14 -21.89 -6.54 4.47
CA ARG A 14 -21.67 -6.97 5.27
C ARG A 14 -21.49 -7.34 6.27
N LYS A 15 -21.34 -7.34 6.69
CA LYS A 15 -21.24 -7.75 7.53
C LYS A 15 -21.11 -7.95 8.54
N ARG A 16 -20.84 -8.00 8.88
CA ARG A 16 -20.72 -8.11 9.79
C ARG A 16 -20.30 -7.83 10.77
N GLY A 17 -20.40 -8.13 10.47
CA GLY A 17 -19.98 -8.18 11.80
C GLY A 17 -19.63 -6.99 12.44
N SER A 18 -18.70 -6.67 12.34
CA SER A 18 -18.40 -5.46 12.94
C SER A 18 -19.02 -4.35 12.22
N ALA A 19 -20.26 -4.44 12.14
CA ALA A 19 -21.03 -3.45 11.48
C ALA A 19 -20.83 -2.10 12.11
N GLU A 20 -20.50 -2.05 13.36
CA GLU A 20 -20.32 -0.79 14.01
C GLU A 20 -18.96 -0.19 13.73
N GLU A 21 -18.10 -0.89 13.05
CA GLU A 21 -16.83 -0.32 12.69
C GLU A 21 -16.98 0.61 11.53
N ALA A 22 -16.45 1.80 11.67
CA ALA A 22 -16.44 2.72 10.56
C ALA A 22 -15.56 2.19 9.45
N PRO A 23 -15.91 2.45 8.19
CA PRO A 23 -15.05 2.06 7.08
C PRO A 23 -13.68 2.73 7.22
N VAL A 24 -12.64 1.98 6.89
CA VAL A 24 -11.29 2.52 6.93
C VAL A 24 -11.08 3.35 5.68
N ARG A 25 -10.74 4.60 5.89
CA ARG A 25 -10.43 5.48 4.77
C ARG A 25 -9.00 5.23 4.34
N MET A 26 -8.80 5.18 3.04
CA MET A 26 -7.47 4.96 2.49
C MET A 26 -6.95 6.24 1.88
N CYS A 27 -5.68 6.50 2.13
CA CYS A 27 -5.00 7.66 1.59
C CYS A 27 -3.90 7.22 0.66
N THR A 28 -3.69 7.98 -0.41
CA THR A 28 -2.59 7.72 -1.33
C THR A 28 -1.44 8.63 -0.94
N VAL A 29 -0.33 8.01 -0.59
CA VAL A 29 0.86 8.74 -0.16
C VAL A 29 2.08 8.12 -0.81
N ARG A 30 3.22 8.78 -0.66
CA ARG A 30 4.47 8.22 -1.15
C ARG A 30 4.97 7.20 -0.15
N LEU A 31 5.51 6.11 -0.67
CA LEU A 31 5.99 5.04 0.19
C LEU A 31 7.03 5.56 1.19
N GLY A 32 7.86 6.49 0.76
CA GLY A 32 8.88 7.05 1.63
C GLY A 32 8.36 7.75 2.87
N ASP A 33 7.07 8.09 2.87
CA ASP A 33 6.45 8.78 4.00
C ASP A 33 5.72 7.84 4.94
N VAL A 34 5.75 6.55 4.68
CA VAL A 34 5.01 5.57 5.49
C VAL A 34 5.87 5.13 6.67
N SER A 35 5.27 5.11 7.84
CA SER A 35 5.96 4.73 9.08
C SER A 35 6.05 3.23 9.24
N PRO A 36 7.03 2.76 10.03
CA PRO A 36 7.15 1.31 10.31
C PRO A 36 5.87 0.78 10.95
N GLY A 37 5.54 -0.43 10.60
CA GLY A 37 4.35 -1.09 11.13
C GLY A 37 3.10 -0.89 10.31
N ILE A 38 3.14 0.01 9.34
CA ILE A 38 1.97 0.29 8.50
C ILE A 38 1.91 -0.71 7.36
N THR A 39 0.73 -1.23 7.10
CA THR A 39 0.47 -2.12 5.98
C THR A 39 -0.41 -1.39 4.96
N GLY A 40 -0.07 -1.53 3.70
CA GLY A 40 -0.85 -0.92 2.63
C GLY A 40 -0.69 -1.68 1.35
N THR A 41 -1.07 -1.06 0.25
CA THR A 41 -0.94 -1.66 -1.07
C THR A 41 -0.25 -0.70 -2.01
N ILE A 42 0.47 -1.27 -2.96
CA ILE A 42 1.14 -0.47 -3.99
C ILE A 42 0.09 0.08 -4.93
N ASP A 43 0.19 1.38 -5.22
CA ASP A 43 -0.73 2.03 -6.15
C ASP A 43 -0.07 2.25 -7.50
N LYS A 44 1.04 2.99 -7.51
CA LYS A 44 1.74 3.33 -8.74
C LYS A 44 3.24 3.29 -8.57
N LEU A 45 3.92 2.81 -9.59
CA LEU A 45 5.37 2.79 -9.63
C LEU A 45 5.84 3.89 -10.59
N GLU A 46 6.07 5.08 -10.05
CA GLU A 46 6.54 6.20 -10.86
C GLU A 46 8.04 6.38 -10.75
N CYS A 47 8.72 5.31 -10.43
CA CYS A 47 10.16 5.32 -10.32
C CYS A 47 10.80 5.11 -11.69
N SER A 48 12.14 5.07 -11.71
CA SER A 48 12.87 4.86 -12.96
C SER A 48 12.44 3.55 -13.61
N ARG A 49 12.63 3.48 -14.91
CA ARG A 49 12.29 2.28 -15.65
C ARG A 49 13.04 1.08 -15.12
N LEU A 50 14.30 1.26 -14.78
CA LEU A 50 15.12 0.17 -14.30
C LEU A 50 14.61 -0.36 -12.97
N LEU A 51 14.27 0.52 -12.03
CA LEU A 51 13.75 0.10 -10.76
C LEU A 51 12.38 -0.56 -10.93
N ARG A 52 11.53 0.03 -11.76
CA ARG A 52 10.20 -0.54 -12.01
C ARG A 52 10.31 -1.95 -12.53
N ARG A 53 11.22 -2.17 -13.46
CA ARG A 53 11.40 -3.50 -14.03
C ARG A 53 11.85 -4.51 -12.96
N ARG A 54 12.79 -4.09 -12.11
CA ARG A 54 13.23 -4.95 -11.02
C ARG A 54 12.07 -5.32 -10.11
N LEU A 55 11.26 -4.34 -9.76
CA LEU A 55 10.13 -4.57 -8.87
C LEU A 55 9.11 -5.50 -9.52
N MET A 56 8.81 -5.26 -10.78
CA MET A 56 7.86 -6.10 -11.49
C MET A 56 8.35 -7.53 -11.63
N ASP A 57 9.65 -7.71 -11.83
CA ASP A 57 10.25 -9.03 -11.89
C ASP A 57 10.10 -9.78 -10.57
N MET A 58 9.99 -9.05 -9.47
CA MET A 58 9.78 -9.63 -8.15
C MET A 58 8.30 -9.75 -7.80
N GLY A 59 7.43 -9.42 -8.74
CA GLY A 59 6.00 -9.49 -8.49
C GLY A 59 5.43 -8.28 -7.79
N VAL A 60 6.17 -7.19 -7.70
CA VAL A 60 5.70 -5.98 -7.06
C VAL A 60 5.01 -5.10 -8.09
N VAL A 61 3.70 -5.10 -8.06
CA VAL A 61 2.88 -4.38 -9.03
C VAL A 61 1.78 -3.66 -8.29
N GLY A 62 0.98 -2.87 -9.00
CA GLY A 62 -0.18 -2.22 -8.38
C GLY A 62 -1.07 -3.25 -7.72
N GLY A 63 -1.48 -2.98 -6.50
CA GLY A 63 -2.30 -3.90 -5.72
C GLY A 63 -1.53 -4.83 -4.82
N THR A 64 -0.21 -4.88 -4.95
CA THR A 64 0.60 -5.74 -4.08
C THR A 64 0.59 -5.19 -2.65
N ARG A 65 0.31 -6.06 -1.68
CA ARG A 65 0.29 -5.67 -0.28
C ARG A 65 1.70 -5.65 0.28
N PHE A 66 1.97 -4.68 1.12
CA PHE A 66 3.27 -4.54 1.76
C PHE A 66 3.10 -4.10 3.21
N THR A 67 4.14 -4.34 4.00
CA THR A 67 4.24 -3.81 5.36
C THR A 67 5.60 -3.18 5.51
N VAL A 68 5.66 -1.99 6.09
CA VAL A 68 6.95 -1.36 6.38
C VAL A 68 7.49 -1.99 7.64
N GLU A 69 8.59 -2.71 7.51
CA GLU A 69 9.18 -3.41 8.65
C GLU A 69 10.06 -2.50 9.47
N ARG A 70 10.83 -1.69 8.78
CA ARG A 70 11.85 -0.90 9.45
C ARG A 70 12.30 0.24 8.56
N VAL A 71 12.68 1.33 9.19
CA VAL A 71 13.28 2.46 8.49
C VAL A 71 14.55 2.81 9.26
N ALA A 72 15.68 2.90 8.57
CA ALA A 72 16.93 3.23 9.22
C ALA A 72 16.85 4.64 9.84
N PRO A 73 17.74 4.95 10.81
CA PRO A 73 17.63 6.20 11.58
C PRO A 73 17.50 7.47 10.74
N LEU A 74 18.11 7.53 9.58
CA LEU A 74 17.99 8.69 8.73
C LEU A 74 16.99 8.52 7.61
N GLY A 75 16.14 7.50 7.74
CA GLY A 75 15.12 7.24 6.74
C GLY A 75 15.62 6.46 5.54
N ASP A 76 16.85 5.98 5.56
CA ASP A 76 17.45 5.35 4.38
C ASP A 76 18.42 4.26 4.82
N PRO A 77 18.21 3.02 4.44
CA PRO A 77 17.12 2.53 3.60
C PRO A 77 15.86 2.20 4.38
N MET A 78 14.82 1.89 3.66
CA MET A 78 13.56 1.44 4.20
C MET A 78 13.38 -0.04 3.85
N GLU A 79 12.92 -0.84 4.79
CA GLU A 79 12.72 -2.26 4.57
C GLU A 79 11.25 -2.60 4.59
N LEU A 80 10.82 -3.30 3.57
CA LEU A 80 9.44 -3.72 3.41
C LEU A 80 9.34 -5.22 3.42
N LYS A 81 8.20 -5.72 3.85
CA LYS A 81 7.88 -7.12 3.71
C LYS A 81 6.72 -7.25 2.75
N LEU A 82 6.89 -8.06 1.72
CA LEU A 82 5.84 -8.28 0.73
C LEU A 82 6.13 -9.58 -0.03
N ASN A 83 5.08 -10.23 -0.47
CA ASN A 83 5.18 -11.47 -1.24
C ASN A 83 6.07 -12.53 -0.58
N GLY A 84 6.14 -12.49 0.76
CA GLY A 84 6.92 -13.48 1.49
C GLY A 84 8.41 -13.21 1.55
N PHE A 85 8.86 -12.06 1.10
CA PHE A 85 10.28 -11.71 1.19
C PHE A 85 10.44 -10.27 1.65
N ASN A 86 11.67 -9.92 1.98
CA ASN A 86 11.98 -8.56 2.41
C ASN A 86 12.62 -7.81 1.25
N LEU A 87 12.22 -6.55 1.12
CA LEU A 87 12.73 -5.68 0.07
C LEU A 87 13.28 -4.43 0.71
N SER A 88 14.49 -4.05 0.32
CA SER A 88 15.13 -2.85 0.82
C SER A 88 15.14 -1.81 -0.27
N LEU A 89 14.65 -0.61 0.05
CA LEU A 89 14.60 0.49 -0.92
C LEU A 89 15.29 1.71 -0.36
N ARG A 90 15.98 2.43 -1.23
CA ARG A 90 16.53 3.71 -0.86
C ARG A 90 15.40 4.72 -0.72
N LYS A 91 15.60 5.69 0.16
CA LYS A 91 14.61 6.73 0.37
C LYS A 91 14.21 7.40 -0.94
N LYS A 92 15.19 7.65 -1.79
CA LYS A 92 14.95 8.26 -3.08
C LYS A 92 14.03 7.38 -3.95
N GLU A 93 14.26 6.08 -3.90
CA GLU A 93 13.43 5.13 -4.67
C GLU A 93 12.02 5.08 -4.12
N ALA A 94 11.89 5.01 -2.80
CA ALA A 94 10.58 4.93 -2.16
C ALA A 94 9.78 6.21 -2.40
N GLY A 95 10.44 7.32 -2.60
CA GLY A 95 9.76 8.59 -2.85
C GLY A 95 9.04 8.65 -4.18
N ASN A 96 9.31 7.71 -5.07
CA ASN A 96 8.67 7.67 -6.39
C ASN A 96 7.68 6.53 -6.52
N ILE A 97 7.31 5.93 -5.40
CA ILE A 97 6.33 4.87 -5.38
C ILE A 97 5.13 5.36 -4.59
N TRP A 98 3.96 5.29 -5.21
CA TRP A 98 2.71 5.69 -4.55
C TRP A 98 2.03 4.47 -3.97
N VAL A 99 1.50 4.62 -2.77
CA VAL A 99 0.86 3.51 -2.07
C VAL A 99 -0.44 4.00 -1.45
N GLU A 100 -1.31 3.05 -1.14
CA GLU A 100 -2.54 3.32 -0.40
C GLU A 100 -2.38 2.74 0.99
N VAL A 101 -2.60 3.58 1.99
CA VAL A 101 -2.50 3.18 3.39
C VAL A 101 -3.70 3.76 4.12
N PRO A 102 -4.03 3.23 5.30
CA PRO A 102 -5.14 3.81 6.07
C PRO A 102 -4.83 5.25 6.44
N CYS A 103 -5.81 6.13 6.29
CA CYS A 103 -5.70 7.51 6.74
C CYS A 103 -5.84 7.54 8.25
N GLU A 104 -5.25 8.52 8.85
CA GLU A 104 -5.42 8.68 10.30
C GLU A 104 -6.40 9.72 10.67
#